data_2a624442357e6819d539d61dbd801380
#
_entry.id   2a624442357e6819d539d61dbd801380
#
_cell.length_a   1.000
_cell.length_b   1.000
_cell.length_c   1.000
_cell.angle_alpha   90.00
_cell.angle_beta   90.00
_cell.angle_gamma   90.00
#
_symmetry.space_group_name_H-M   'P 1'
#
loop_
_entity.id
_entity.type
_entity.pdbx_description
1 polymer ?
#
loop_
_entity_poly.entity_id
_entity_poly.type
_entity_poly.pdbx_seq_one_letter_code
_entity_poly.pdbx_strand_id
1 'polypeptide(L)'
;MILLDGPAPPGAAFTMRAQRLALWINAYNTLVARGMIALEIRRSIWDVPDFFDRIRLRAGNLVFSLTEIEHGLLRGNRPHPLSPGIPFPAGDPRLAHAITPLEPRIHFAINCGARSCPPLRTYDPQGLDEQLDEATRAFVAREVVLEGQTVTASPIFHWFRADFEEAPGGLAGFLVRYLEDGPARRAIVERGLGDIAWGAYDWSVAPPGQALGGQEDGWIAPA
;
A
#
# COMPACT_ATOMS: atom_id res chain seq x y z
N MET A 1 -15.36 -8.68 -14.75
CA MET A 1 -14.08 -9.23 -14.31
C MET A 1 -13.05 -8.91 -15.38
N ILE A 2 -11.93 -8.33 -14.99
CA ILE A 2 -10.76 -8.12 -15.85
C ILE A 2 -9.68 -9.07 -15.37
N LEU A 3 -9.18 -9.92 -16.27
CA LEU A 3 -8.11 -10.85 -16.00
C LEU A 3 -6.88 -10.46 -16.83
N LEU A 4 -5.79 -10.16 -16.17
CA LEU A 4 -4.51 -9.83 -16.79
C LEU A 4 -3.54 -11.00 -16.57
N ASP A 5 -2.81 -11.37 -17.63
CA ASP A 5 -1.75 -12.36 -17.53
C ASP A 5 -0.46 -11.70 -17.05
N GLY A 6 0.19 -12.33 -16.10
CA GLY A 6 1.48 -11.92 -15.55
C GLY A 6 2.48 -13.07 -15.56
N PRO A 7 3.72 -12.79 -15.16
CA PRO A 7 4.72 -13.84 -15.00
C PRO A 7 4.21 -14.89 -13.99
N ALA A 8 4.67 -16.12 -14.15
CA ALA A 8 4.39 -17.16 -13.14
C ALA A 8 4.83 -16.65 -11.75
N PRO A 9 4.09 -17.03 -10.68
CA PRO A 9 4.52 -16.64 -9.33
C PRO A 9 5.94 -17.17 -9.11
N PRO A 10 6.73 -16.43 -8.33
CA PRO A 10 8.13 -16.81 -8.12
C PRO A 10 8.19 -18.21 -7.54
N GLY A 11 8.77 -19.13 -8.28
CA GLY A 11 9.18 -20.44 -7.79
C GLY A 11 10.37 -20.31 -6.83
N ALA A 12 11.06 -21.42 -6.59
CA ALA A 12 12.24 -21.47 -5.71
C ALA A 12 13.39 -20.49 -6.09
N ALA A 13 13.36 -19.91 -7.30
CA ALA A 13 14.31 -18.90 -7.74
C ALA A 13 14.16 -17.54 -7.02
N PHE A 14 12.97 -17.22 -6.47
CA PHE A 14 12.73 -15.99 -5.69
C PHE A 14 12.83 -16.29 -4.19
N THR A 15 14.01 -16.63 -3.73
CA THR A 15 14.27 -16.98 -2.34
C THR A 15 14.34 -15.76 -1.42
N MET A 16 14.65 -14.57 -1.97
CA MET A 16 14.81 -13.35 -1.17
C MET A 16 13.46 -12.65 -0.96
N ARG A 17 13.19 -12.29 0.30
CA ARG A 17 11.99 -11.56 0.71
C ARG A 17 11.79 -10.25 -0.07
N ALA A 18 12.88 -9.50 -0.32
CA ALA A 18 12.84 -8.24 -1.06
C ALA A 18 12.33 -8.43 -2.50
N GLN A 19 12.74 -9.50 -3.18
CA GLN A 19 12.26 -9.82 -4.53
C GLN A 19 10.75 -10.09 -4.55
N ARG A 20 10.25 -10.83 -3.56
CA ARG A 20 8.82 -11.14 -3.44
C ARG A 20 7.99 -9.90 -3.12
N LEU A 21 8.47 -9.05 -2.19
CA LEU A 21 7.82 -7.78 -1.86
C LEU A 21 7.76 -6.87 -3.09
N ALA A 22 8.89 -6.60 -3.74
CA ALA A 22 8.93 -5.73 -4.93
C ALA A 22 8.01 -6.25 -6.04
N LEU A 23 8.02 -7.57 -6.30
CA LEU A 23 7.14 -8.18 -7.28
C LEU A 23 5.66 -7.89 -6.99
N TRP A 24 5.21 -8.19 -5.76
CA TRP A 24 3.79 -8.07 -5.43
C TRP A 24 3.32 -6.62 -5.29
N ILE A 25 4.19 -5.71 -4.82
CA ILE A 25 3.92 -4.26 -4.83
C ILE A 25 3.74 -3.77 -6.27
N ASN A 26 4.68 -4.10 -7.17
CA ASN A 26 4.62 -3.68 -8.57
C ASN A 26 3.44 -4.32 -9.31
N ALA A 27 3.13 -5.59 -9.03
CA ALA A 27 1.95 -6.26 -9.59
C ALA A 27 0.66 -5.57 -9.17
N TYR A 28 0.49 -5.26 -7.87
CA TYR A 28 -0.66 -4.54 -7.36
C TYR A 28 -0.82 -3.18 -8.04
N ASN A 29 0.24 -2.37 -8.03
CA ASN A 29 0.24 -1.03 -8.63
C ASN A 29 -0.09 -1.06 -10.13
N THR A 30 0.49 -2.00 -10.87
CA THR A 30 0.22 -2.21 -12.30
C THR A 30 -1.24 -2.61 -12.53
N LEU A 31 -1.77 -3.52 -11.71
CA LEU A 31 -3.15 -3.98 -11.82
C LEU A 31 -4.16 -2.85 -11.56
N VAL A 32 -3.93 -2.04 -10.53
CA VAL A 32 -4.77 -0.86 -10.25
C VAL A 32 -4.78 0.08 -11.45
N ALA A 33 -3.59 0.47 -11.94
CA ALA A 33 -3.48 1.39 -13.08
C ALA A 33 -4.17 0.84 -14.34
N ARG A 34 -3.94 -0.43 -14.68
CA ARG A 34 -4.58 -1.08 -15.84
C ARG A 34 -6.08 -1.26 -15.65
N GLY A 35 -6.53 -1.58 -14.44
CA GLY A 35 -7.95 -1.69 -14.11
C GLY A 35 -8.67 -0.36 -14.26
N MET A 36 -8.07 0.73 -13.78
CA MET A 36 -8.63 2.08 -13.92
C MET A 36 -8.76 2.49 -15.40
N ILE A 37 -7.73 2.20 -16.21
CA ILE A 37 -7.77 2.49 -17.66
C ILE A 37 -8.85 1.64 -18.33
N ALA A 38 -8.86 0.33 -18.10
CA ALA A 38 -9.78 -0.60 -18.77
C ALA A 38 -11.26 -0.40 -18.39
N LEU A 39 -11.53 0.17 -17.22
CA LEU A 39 -12.87 0.51 -16.73
C LEU A 39 -13.20 1.99 -16.90
N GLU A 40 -12.31 2.75 -17.55
CA GLU A 40 -12.47 4.20 -17.79
C GLU A 40 -12.82 4.99 -16.52
N ILE A 41 -12.21 4.65 -15.39
CA ILE A 41 -12.47 5.29 -14.09
C ILE A 41 -11.90 6.72 -14.11
N ARG A 42 -12.77 7.71 -13.97
CA ARG A 42 -12.41 9.13 -14.09
C ARG A 42 -12.64 9.95 -12.81
N ARG A 43 -13.47 9.47 -11.89
CA ARG A 43 -13.85 10.22 -10.70
C ARG A 43 -13.43 9.50 -9.42
N SER A 44 -13.82 8.26 -9.25
CA SER A 44 -13.49 7.44 -8.08
C SER A 44 -13.49 5.95 -8.43
N ILE A 45 -12.63 5.18 -7.78
CA ILE A 45 -12.68 3.71 -7.87
C ILE A 45 -14.01 3.15 -7.35
N TRP A 46 -14.70 3.87 -6.47
CA TRP A 46 -16.02 3.51 -5.94
C TRP A 46 -17.15 3.62 -6.98
N ASP A 47 -16.90 4.24 -8.13
CA ASP A 47 -17.85 4.22 -9.25
C ASP A 47 -17.98 2.81 -9.86
N VAL A 48 -17.05 1.92 -9.55
CA VAL A 48 -17.07 0.51 -9.98
C VAL A 48 -17.23 -0.40 -8.76
N PRO A 49 -18.41 -1.02 -8.57
CA PRO A 49 -18.61 -1.98 -7.49
C PRO A 49 -17.58 -3.10 -7.52
N ASP A 50 -17.10 -3.50 -6.35
CA ASP A 50 -16.14 -4.61 -6.18
C ASP A 50 -14.84 -4.44 -6.99
N PHE A 51 -14.39 -3.21 -7.23
CA PHE A 51 -13.20 -2.92 -8.04
C PHE A 51 -12.02 -3.82 -7.69
N PHE A 52 -11.68 -3.91 -6.39
CA PHE A 52 -10.52 -4.68 -5.93
C PHE A 52 -10.65 -6.20 -6.10
N ASP A 53 -11.85 -6.72 -6.25
CA ASP A 53 -12.10 -8.15 -6.49
C ASP A 53 -12.35 -8.47 -7.98
N ARG A 54 -12.71 -7.46 -8.77
CA ARG A 54 -12.94 -7.62 -10.22
C ARG A 54 -11.68 -7.59 -11.05
N ILE A 55 -10.64 -6.91 -10.57
CA ILE A 55 -9.33 -6.84 -11.24
C ILE A 55 -8.47 -7.99 -10.72
N ARG A 56 -8.06 -8.87 -11.62
CA ARG A 56 -7.35 -10.11 -11.28
C ARG A 56 -6.09 -10.30 -12.10
N LEU A 57 -5.08 -10.86 -11.46
CA LEU A 57 -3.83 -11.31 -12.08
C LEU A 57 -3.85 -12.83 -12.19
N ARG A 58 -3.59 -13.35 -13.38
CA ARG A 58 -3.19 -14.75 -13.56
C ARG A 58 -1.68 -14.84 -13.54
N ALA A 59 -1.15 -15.63 -12.62
CA ALA A 59 0.28 -15.89 -12.47
C ALA A 59 0.49 -17.41 -12.48
N GLY A 60 0.88 -17.95 -13.63
CA GLY A 60 0.90 -19.39 -13.87
C GLY A 60 -0.51 -20.00 -13.79
N ASN A 61 -0.69 -20.97 -12.92
CA ASN A 61 -1.99 -21.63 -12.65
C ASN A 61 -2.77 -20.98 -11.50
N LEU A 62 -2.26 -19.92 -10.90
CA LEU A 62 -2.90 -19.22 -9.79
C LEU A 62 -3.53 -17.91 -10.27
N VAL A 63 -4.61 -17.51 -9.60
CA VAL A 63 -5.29 -16.24 -9.87
C VAL A 63 -5.45 -15.48 -8.57
N PHE A 64 -5.16 -14.17 -8.63
CA PHE A 64 -5.20 -13.27 -7.47
C PHE A 64 -6.02 -12.02 -7.81
N SER A 65 -6.92 -11.61 -6.93
CA SER A 65 -7.52 -10.27 -6.97
C SER A 65 -6.60 -9.24 -6.32
N LEU A 66 -6.90 -7.93 -6.47
CA LEU A 66 -6.18 -6.88 -5.73
C LEU A 66 -6.33 -7.09 -4.22
N THR A 67 -7.54 -7.39 -3.74
CA THR A 67 -7.79 -7.75 -2.32
C THR A 67 -6.89 -8.89 -1.86
N GLU A 68 -6.77 -9.95 -2.66
CA GLU A 68 -5.94 -11.12 -2.33
C GLU A 68 -4.45 -10.82 -2.39
N ILE A 69 -3.99 -9.94 -3.29
CA ILE A 69 -2.59 -9.50 -3.32
C ILE A 69 -2.28 -8.68 -2.08
N GLU A 70 -3.10 -7.69 -1.75
CA GLU A 70 -2.86 -6.82 -0.59
C GLU A 70 -2.95 -7.60 0.72
N HIS A 71 -4.09 -8.20 1.01
CA HIS A 71 -4.36 -8.79 2.32
C HIS A 71 -3.86 -10.23 2.43
N GLY A 72 -3.91 -10.98 1.31
CA GLY A 72 -3.46 -12.38 1.27
C GLY A 72 -1.94 -12.52 1.18
N LEU A 73 -1.30 -11.72 0.34
CA LEU A 73 0.13 -11.83 0.10
C LEU A 73 0.94 -10.79 0.87
N LEU A 74 0.77 -9.51 0.57
CA LEU A 74 1.59 -8.44 1.15
C LEU A 74 1.39 -8.29 2.66
N ARG A 75 0.17 -8.46 3.15
CA ARG A 75 -0.17 -8.44 4.58
C ARG A 75 -0.10 -9.80 5.28
N GLY A 76 0.46 -10.82 4.64
CA GLY A 76 0.67 -12.13 5.27
C GLY A 76 -0.62 -12.87 5.64
N ASN A 77 -1.64 -12.80 4.78
CA ASN A 77 -2.96 -13.43 4.94
C ASN A 77 -3.77 -12.88 6.13
N ARG A 78 -3.77 -11.56 6.30
CA ARG A 78 -4.57 -10.87 7.33
C ARG A 78 -5.92 -10.46 6.81
N PRO A 79 -6.93 -10.38 7.68
CA PRO A 79 -8.25 -9.88 7.30
C PRO A 79 -8.18 -8.43 6.80
N HIS A 80 -9.09 -8.09 5.90
CA HIS A 80 -9.33 -6.69 5.54
C HIS A 80 -9.80 -5.93 6.77
N PRO A 81 -9.33 -4.69 7.03
CA PRO A 81 -9.69 -3.94 8.24
C PRO A 81 -11.20 -3.73 8.45
N LEU A 82 -11.96 -3.67 7.35
CA LEU A 82 -13.40 -3.40 7.37
C LEU A 82 -14.25 -4.63 7.01
N SER A 83 -13.63 -5.81 6.85
CA SER A 83 -14.36 -7.03 6.47
C SER A 83 -13.79 -8.24 7.22
N PRO A 84 -14.63 -9.04 7.86
CA PRO A 84 -14.16 -10.25 8.55
C PRO A 84 -13.73 -11.32 7.57
N GLY A 85 -12.76 -12.15 8.00
CA GLY A 85 -12.27 -13.30 7.26
C GLY A 85 -10.89 -13.08 6.63
N ILE A 86 -10.15 -14.16 6.51
CA ILE A 86 -8.85 -14.20 5.88
C ILE A 86 -9.00 -14.47 4.39
N PRO A 87 -8.15 -13.88 3.53
CA PRO A 87 -8.23 -14.08 2.08
C PRO A 87 -8.06 -15.53 1.62
N PHE A 88 -7.13 -16.26 2.24
CA PHE A 88 -6.83 -17.64 1.87
C PHE A 88 -7.10 -18.59 3.03
N PRO A 89 -7.96 -19.62 2.84
CA PRO A 89 -8.17 -20.67 3.84
C PRO A 89 -6.92 -21.52 4.02
N ALA A 90 -6.86 -22.27 5.12
CA ALA A 90 -5.78 -23.21 5.36
C ALA A 90 -5.68 -24.23 4.21
N GLY A 91 -4.46 -24.46 3.73
CA GLY A 91 -4.18 -25.35 2.60
C GLY A 91 -4.30 -24.72 1.22
N ASP A 92 -4.70 -23.46 1.11
CA ASP A 92 -4.67 -22.75 -0.17
C ASP A 92 -3.23 -22.62 -0.69
N PRO A 93 -2.94 -23.06 -1.95
CA PRO A 93 -1.58 -23.01 -2.49
C PRO A 93 -1.01 -21.59 -2.57
N ARG A 94 -1.85 -20.57 -2.62
CA ARG A 94 -1.44 -19.16 -2.67
C ARG A 94 -0.77 -18.68 -1.38
N LEU A 95 -1.02 -19.36 -0.23
CA LEU A 95 -0.35 -19.10 1.04
C LEU A 95 1.18 -19.21 0.98
N ALA A 96 1.71 -20.05 0.08
CA ALA A 96 3.14 -20.18 -0.12
C ALA A 96 3.82 -18.86 -0.61
N HIS A 97 3.02 -17.92 -1.12
CA HIS A 97 3.49 -16.62 -1.61
C HIS A 97 3.27 -15.48 -0.60
N ALA A 98 2.62 -15.74 0.54
CA ALA A 98 2.41 -14.74 1.58
C ALA A 98 3.74 -14.23 2.15
N ILE A 99 3.79 -12.92 2.44
CA ILE A 99 4.99 -12.24 2.96
C ILE A 99 4.96 -12.28 4.49
N THR A 100 5.96 -12.92 5.05
CA THR A 100 6.16 -12.96 6.51
C THR A 100 7.64 -12.74 6.84
N PRO A 101 7.95 -11.97 7.91
CA PRO A 101 7.06 -11.14 8.72
C PRO A 101 6.43 -10.01 7.90
N LEU A 102 5.36 -9.39 8.42
CA LEU A 102 4.72 -8.23 7.80
C LEU A 102 5.73 -7.08 7.60
N GLU A 103 5.56 -6.34 6.51
CA GLU A 103 6.30 -5.10 6.23
C GLU A 103 5.31 -3.92 6.22
N PRO A 104 5.17 -3.15 7.31
CA PRO A 104 4.13 -2.12 7.39
C PRO A 104 4.32 -0.96 6.40
N ARG A 105 5.53 -0.76 5.87
CA ARG A 105 5.80 0.27 4.86
C ARG A 105 5.12 0.01 3.51
N ILE A 106 4.57 -1.20 3.29
CA ILE A 106 3.79 -1.51 2.09
C ILE A 106 2.60 -0.56 1.92
N HIS A 107 2.02 -0.08 3.02
CA HIS A 107 0.89 0.86 2.98
C HIS A 107 1.23 2.20 2.35
N PHE A 108 2.53 2.51 2.16
CA PHE A 108 3.02 3.71 1.48
C PHE A 108 3.66 3.40 0.12
N ALA A 109 3.66 2.12 -0.28
CA ALA A 109 4.19 1.64 -1.54
C ALA A 109 3.10 1.21 -2.53
N ILE A 110 1.94 0.75 -2.05
CA ILE A 110 0.79 0.40 -2.89
C ILE A 110 -0.13 1.60 -3.08
N ASN A 111 -0.67 1.74 -4.30
CA ASN A 111 -1.57 2.83 -4.68
C ASN A 111 -2.93 2.27 -5.09
N CYS A 112 -3.99 2.65 -4.39
CA CYS A 112 -5.35 2.22 -4.66
C CYS A 112 -6.09 3.05 -5.73
N GLY A 113 -5.43 4.03 -6.33
CA GLY A 113 -6.02 4.91 -7.34
C GLY A 113 -6.66 6.19 -6.79
N ALA A 114 -6.71 6.37 -5.47
CA ALA A 114 -7.25 7.57 -4.85
C ALA A 114 -6.20 8.69 -4.74
N ARG A 115 -6.66 9.94 -4.68
CA ARG A 115 -5.78 11.12 -4.53
C ARG A 115 -4.99 11.11 -3.22
N SER A 116 -5.58 10.62 -2.13
CA SER A 116 -4.90 10.48 -0.85
C SER A 116 -3.95 9.29 -0.76
N CYS A 117 -3.91 8.41 -1.77
CA CYS A 117 -2.92 7.34 -1.83
C CYS A 117 -1.48 7.88 -1.93
N PRO A 118 -0.51 7.07 -1.50
CA PRO A 118 0.89 7.32 -1.85
C PRO A 118 1.07 7.41 -3.38
N PRO A 119 2.05 8.18 -3.88
CA PRO A 119 2.34 8.22 -5.31
C PRO A 119 2.65 6.85 -5.90
N LEU A 120 2.20 6.62 -7.14
CA LEU A 120 2.52 5.40 -7.87
C LEU A 120 4.03 5.36 -8.17
N ARG A 121 4.71 4.31 -7.73
CA ARG A 121 6.15 4.09 -7.94
C ARG A 121 6.42 2.66 -8.36
N THR A 122 7.59 2.44 -8.98
CA THR A 122 8.15 1.11 -9.23
C THR A 122 9.21 0.81 -8.17
N TYR A 123 9.24 -0.41 -7.69
CA TYR A 123 10.17 -0.86 -6.65
C TYR A 123 11.14 -1.90 -7.19
N ASP A 124 12.43 -1.68 -6.95
CA ASP A 124 13.50 -2.60 -7.32
C ASP A 124 13.91 -3.44 -6.10
N PRO A 125 14.06 -4.76 -6.24
CA PRO A 125 14.48 -5.61 -5.12
C PRO A 125 15.81 -5.25 -4.49
N GLN A 126 16.76 -4.70 -5.27
CA GLN A 126 18.10 -4.38 -4.77
C GLN A 126 18.13 -3.15 -3.87
N GLY A 127 17.25 -2.16 -4.11
CA GLY A 127 17.13 -0.94 -3.30
C GLY A 127 15.82 -0.86 -2.52
N LEU A 128 15.15 -1.98 -2.29
CA LEU A 128 13.78 -1.97 -1.76
C LEU A 128 13.66 -1.34 -0.37
N ASP A 129 14.61 -1.59 0.51
CA ASP A 129 14.54 -1.08 1.89
C ASP A 129 14.61 0.45 1.92
N GLU A 130 15.54 1.03 1.18
CA GLU A 130 15.68 2.47 1.04
C GLU A 130 14.47 3.11 0.34
N GLN A 131 13.95 2.45 -0.70
CA GLN A 131 12.78 2.93 -1.44
C GLN A 131 11.51 2.92 -0.57
N LEU A 132 11.32 1.89 0.26
CA LEU A 132 10.22 1.82 1.22
C LEU A 132 10.36 2.88 2.32
N ASP A 133 11.58 3.10 2.82
CA ASP A 133 11.86 4.14 3.80
C ASP A 133 11.59 5.54 3.24
N GLU A 134 12.03 5.80 2.00
CA GLU A 134 11.78 7.07 1.31
C GLU A 134 10.27 7.32 1.10
N ALA A 135 9.54 6.32 0.59
CA ALA A 135 8.10 6.42 0.40
C ALA A 135 7.37 6.68 1.72
N THR A 136 7.80 6.00 2.80
CA THR A 136 7.24 6.18 4.14
C THR A 136 7.52 7.58 4.69
N ARG A 137 8.76 8.07 4.60
CA ARG A 137 9.10 9.44 5.04
C ARG A 137 8.29 10.50 4.30
N ALA A 138 8.21 10.38 2.98
CA ALA A 138 7.45 11.32 2.16
C ALA A 138 5.96 11.33 2.53
N PHE A 139 5.37 10.14 2.77
CA PHE A 139 3.98 10.04 3.18
C PHE A 139 3.75 10.60 4.59
N VAL A 140 4.56 10.21 5.55
CA VAL A 140 4.45 10.67 6.94
C VAL A 140 4.64 12.19 7.03
N ALA A 141 5.61 12.75 6.31
CA ALA A 141 5.85 14.20 6.29
C ALA A 141 4.65 15.01 5.75
N ARG A 142 3.91 14.44 4.78
CA ARG A 142 2.72 15.06 4.20
C ARG A 142 1.48 14.90 5.07
N GLU A 143 1.31 13.74 5.68
CA GLU A 143 0.04 13.28 6.24
C GLU A 143 -0.02 13.33 7.77
N VAL A 144 1.10 13.66 8.44
CA VAL A 144 1.14 13.74 9.92
C VAL A 144 1.53 15.15 10.33
N VAL A 145 0.55 15.89 10.79
CA VAL A 145 0.71 17.32 11.14
C VAL A 145 0.22 17.59 12.56
N LEU A 146 0.74 18.65 13.18
CA LEU A 146 0.21 19.18 14.44
C LEU A 146 -0.68 20.39 14.13
N GLU A 147 -1.96 20.28 14.43
CA GLU A 147 -2.95 21.34 14.32
C GLU A 147 -3.37 21.79 15.72
N GLY A 148 -2.90 22.96 16.12
CA GLY A 148 -3.05 23.43 17.50
C GLY A 148 -2.34 22.52 18.50
N GLN A 149 -3.08 21.72 19.27
CA GLN A 149 -2.55 20.73 20.21
C GLN A 149 -2.78 19.28 19.74
N THR A 150 -3.50 19.08 18.63
CA THR A 150 -3.88 17.75 18.16
C THR A 150 -2.98 17.31 17.02
N VAL A 151 -2.45 16.09 17.10
CA VAL A 151 -1.79 15.45 15.97
C VAL A 151 -2.85 14.89 15.05
N THR A 152 -2.87 15.34 13.79
CA THR A 152 -3.75 14.81 12.74
C THR A 152 -2.93 13.91 11.82
N ALA A 153 -3.45 12.73 11.48
CA ALA A 153 -2.79 11.78 10.60
C ALA A 153 -3.76 11.15 9.59
N SER A 154 -3.21 10.59 8.51
CA SER A 154 -4.00 9.86 7.50
C SER A 154 -4.79 8.70 8.13
N PRO A 155 -6.05 8.46 7.70
CA PRO A 155 -6.83 7.30 8.12
C PRO A 155 -6.18 5.94 7.82
N ILE A 156 -5.20 5.86 6.91
CA ILE A 156 -4.43 4.63 6.66
C ILE A 156 -3.83 4.08 7.96
N PHE A 157 -3.30 4.95 8.83
CA PHE A 157 -2.76 4.53 10.14
C PHE A 157 -3.83 3.98 11.08
N HIS A 158 -5.06 4.44 10.94
CA HIS A 158 -6.19 3.92 11.71
C HIS A 158 -6.67 2.58 11.17
N TRP A 159 -6.93 2.50 9.87
CA TRP A 159 -7.43 1.28 9.24
C TRP A 159 -6.48 0.10 9.42
N PHE A 160 -5.20 0.34 9.24
CA PHE A 160 -4.16 -0.69 9.35
C PHE A 160 -3.39 -0.65 10.67
N ARG A 161 -4.01 -0.10 11.72
CA ARG A 161 -3.34 0.08 13.02
C ARG A 161 -2.66 -1.18 13.53
N ALA A 162 -3.31 -2.34 13.42
CA ALA A 162 -2.76 -3.61 13.85
C ALA A 162 -1.43 -3.97 13.17
N ASP A 163 -1.24 -3.51 11.92
CA ASP A 163 0.00 -3.76 11.18
C ASP A 163 1.14 -2.87 11.68
N PHE A 164 0.84 -1.64 12.10
CA PHE A 164 1.83 -0.72 12.66
C PHE A 164 2.17 -1.03 14.13
N GLU A 165 1.24 -1.62 14.89
CA GLU A 165 1.50 -2.00 16.28
C GLU A 165 2.54 -3.13 16.41
N GLU A 166 2.86 -3.84 15.33
CA GLU A 166 3.96 -4.82 15.30
C GLU A 166 5.35 -4.18 15.16
N ALA A 167 5.41 -2.90 14.76
CA ALA A 167 6.68 -2.19 14.70
C ALA A 167 7.21 -1.87 16.10
N PRO A 168 8.53 -1.72 16.29
CA PRO A 168 9.11 -1.32 17.56
C PRO A 168 8.49 -0.01 18.08
N GLY A 169 7.89 -0.06 19.27
CA GLY A 169 7.17 1.06 19.88
C GLY A 169 5.76 1.30 19.31
N GLY A 170 5.21 0.33 18.58
CA GLY A 170 3.88 0.41 17.98
C GLY A 170 3.75 1.53 16.96
N LEU A 171 2.51 1.98 16.73
CA LEU A 171 2.25 3.10 15.81
C LEU A 171 3.01 4.39 16.22
N ALA A 172 3.07 4.69 17.52
CA ALA A 172 3.82 5.86 17.99
C ALA A 172 5.30 5.80 17.62
N GLY A 173 5.95 4.66 17.89
CA GLY A 173 7.35 4.43 17.53
C GLY A 173 7.58 4.48 16.03
N PHE A 174 6.65 3.93 15.25
CA PHE A 174 6.70 4.00 13.80
C PHE A 174 6.66 5.45 13.30
N LEU A 175 5.71 6.27 13.77
CA LEU A 175 5.61 7.68 13.38
C LEU A 175 6.84 8.48 13.80
N VAL A 176 7.32 8.30 15.03
CA VAL A 176 8.53 8.98 15.53
C VAL A 176 9.76 8.63 14.70
N ARG A 177 9.88 7.39 14.22
CA ARG A 177 10.99 6.96 13.35
C ARG A 177 11.03 7.71 12.02
N TYR A 178 9.87 7.98 11.42
CA TYR A 178 9.78 8.53 10.06
C TYR A 178 9.46 10.02 10.02
N LEU A 179 9.03 10.64 11.11
CA LEU A 179 8.86 12.08 11.21
C LEU A 179 10.21 12.77 11.37
N GLU A 180 10.41 13.84 10.62
CA GLU A 180 11.49 14.80 10.86
C GLU A 180 11.33 15.49 12.21
N ASP A 181 12.43 16.08 12.71
CA ASP A 181 12.37 16.88 13.93
C ASP A 181 11.46 18.11 13.72
N GLY A 182 10.36 18.09 14.46
CA GLY A 182 9.32 19.10 14.30
C GLY A 182 8.24 19.01 15.38
N PRO A 183 7.24 19.90 15.32
CA PRO A 183 6.20 19.97 16.33
C PRO A 183 5.40 18.67 16.49
N ALA A 184 5.02 18.02 15.39
CA ALA A 184 4.26 16.77 15.42
C ALA A 184 5.06 15.63 16.09
N ARG A 185 6.34 15.48 15.74
CA ARG A 185 7.22 14.49 16.34
C ARG A 185 7.39 14.72 17.84
N ARG A 186 7.67 15.95 18.26
CA ARG A 186 7.77 16.30 19.69
C ARG A 186 6.49 16.00 20.46
N ALA A 187 5.34 16.39 19.88
CA ALA A 187 4.05 16.10 20.49
C ALA A 187 3.82 14.60 20.72
N ILE A 188 4.16 13.75 19.74
CA ILE A 188 4.03 12.29 19.89
C ILE A 188 5.01 11.75 20.93
N VAL A 189 6.25 12.21 20.96
CA VAL A 189 7.26 11.77 21.95
C VAL A 189 6.83 12.14 23.37
N GLU A 190 6.28 13.34 23.58
CA GLU A 190 5.91 13.85 24.91
C GLU A 190 4.58 13.32 25.41
N ARG A 191 3.59 13.14 24.52
CA ARG A 191 2.20 12.86 24.92
C ARG A 191 1.66 11.53 24.38
N GLY A 192 2.42 10.82 23.52
CA GLY A 192 1.93 9.64 22.82
C GLY A 192 0.86 9.99 21.77
N LEU A 193 0.01 9.02 21.46
CA LEU A 193 -1.06 9.12 20.45
C LEU A 193 -2.47 9.23 21.08
N GLY A 194 -2.58 9.64 22.36
CA GLY A 194 -3.86 9.67 23.08
C GLY A 194 -4.94 10.54 22.40
N ASP A 195 -4.52 11.65 21.80
CA ASP A 195 -5.40 12.64 21.16
C ASP A 195 -5.17 12.76 19.65
N ILE A 196 -4.79 11.64 18.98
CA ILE A 196 -4.62 11.65 17.53
C ILE A 196 -5.98 11.78 16.82
N ALA A 197 -6.06 12.70 15.87
CA ALA A 197 -7.21 12.82 14.96
C ALA A 197 -6.90 12.16 13.60
N TRP A 198 -7.93 11.65 12.96
CA TRP A 198 -7.81 11.09 11.62
C TRP A 198 -8.34 12.07 10.59
N GLY A 199 -7.48 12.45 9.65
CA GLY A 199 -7.83 13.37 8.57
C GLY A 199 -8.85 12.77 7.60
N ALA A 200 -9.33 13.59 6.68
CA ALA A 200 -10.17 13.13 5.59
C ALA A 200 -9.36 12.34 4.55
N TYR A 201 -9.98 11.35 3.91
CA TYR A 201 -9.38 10.61 2.81
C TYR A 201 -10.10 10.93 1.50
N ASP A 202 -9.38 11.50 0.55
CA ASP A 202 -9.92 11.86 -0.76
C ASP A 202 -9.85 10.66 -1.71
N TRP A 203 -11.00 10.04 -1.93
CA TRP A 203 -11.18 8.90 -2.82
C TRP A 203 -11.33 9.28 -4.31
N SER A 204 -11.29 10.57 -4.64
CA SER A 204 -11.28 10.97 -6.04
C SER A 204 -10.00 10.52 -6.73
N VAL A 205 -10.09 10.25 -8.03
CA VAL A 205 -8.93 9.85 -8.84
C VAL A 205 -7.94 11.02 -8.91
N ALA A 206 -6.67 10.74 -8.67
CA ALA A 206 -5.62 11.73 -8.86
C ALA A 206 -5.51 12.10 -10.36
N PRO A 207 -5.38 13.40 -10.70
CA PRO A 207 -5.14 13.79 -12.09
C PRO A 207 -3.86 13.13 -12.63
N PRO A 208 -3.82 12.85 -13.95
CA PRO A 208 -2.58 12.42 -14.59
C PRO A 208 -1.44 13.39 -14.26
N GLY A 209 -0.32 12.89 -13.76
CA GLY A 209 0.83 13.71 -13.32
C GLY A 209 0.95 13.88 -11.80
N GLN A 210 -0.14 13.85 -11.02
CA GLN A 210 -0.05 13.79 -9.54
C GLN A 210 0.13 12.36 -9.00
N ALA A 211 -0.33 11.38 -9.75
CA ALA A 211 -0.14 9.97 -9.42
C ALA A 211 1.32 9.51 -9.55
N LEU A 212 2.11 10.22 -10.36
CA LEU A 212 3.53 10.00 -10.55
C LEU A 212 4.25 11.09 -9.74
N GLY A 213 4.64 10.78 -8.51
CA GLY A 213 5.29 11.75 -7.62
C GLY A 213 6.37 12.55 -8.35
N GLY A 214 6.08 13.79 -8.66
CA GLY A 214 6.88 14.94 -9.07
C GLY A 214 8.25 14.76 -9.74
N GLN A 215 8.52 13.68 -10.43
CA GLN A 215 9.64 13.56 -11.36
C GLN A 215 9.10 13.52 -12.77
N GLU A 216 9.40 14.57 -13.52
CA GLU A 216 9.16 14.71 -14.96
C GLU A 216 10.11 13.83 -15.78
N ASP A 217 10.27 12.57 -15.43
CA ASP A 217 11.10 11.65 -16.19
C ASP A 217 10.28 10.46 -16.68
N GLY A 218 9.74 10.63 -17.90
CA GLY A 218 9.74 9.56 -18.90
C GLY A 218 8.72 8.44 -18.79
N TRP A 219 7.45 8.70 -18.49
CA TRP A 219 6.43 7.73 -18.81
C TRP A 219 5.90 7.95 -20.24
N ILE A 220 6.46 7.23 -21.21
CA ILE A 220 5.90 7.13 -22.57
C ILE A 220 4.88 5.98 -22.55
N ALA A 221 3.62 6.32 -22.79
CA ALA A 221 2.58 5.32 -23.04
C ALA A 221 3.00 4.46 -24.24
N PRO A 222 2.97 3.12 -24.14
CA PRO A 222 3.13 2.29 -25.33
C PRO A 222 1.93 2.51 -26.26
N ALA A 223 2.24 2.71 -27.53
CA ALA A 223 1.29 2.90 -28.62
C ALA A 223 0.36 1.69 -28.82
#